data_8fc31a9a486f3addccbff39c2d265401
#
_entry.id   8fc31a9a486f3addccbff39c2d265401
#
_cell.length_a   1.000
_cell.length_b   1.000
_cell.length_c   1.000
_cell.angle_alpha   90.00
_cell.angle_beta   90.00
_cell.angle_gamma   90.00
#
_symmetry.space_group_name_H-M   'P 1'
#
loop_
_entity.id
_entity.type
_entity.pdbx_description
1 polymer ?
#
loop_
_entity_poly.entity_id
_entity_poly.type
_entity_poly.pdbx_seq_one_letter_code
_entity_poly.pdbx_strand_id
1 'polypeptide(L)'
;SDLSFEYIKTFLGKKAHLKKITSGVEDSTSILGNILLKRDVLSKKPDIIFLDYAVFDTPNQDCREAFEAIIRNSLACENEPQVVILLNTNSDGSYKQDFMEQVGRYYNLPIINVATAIQPEISSGRASFSKFYTEDGKLNEYGKQTVAKLLDNYILQASKNKKDKSYIVPQMMYRNSTSHNIKFLDAQNIQSVNDGSYFRGKTENEDFPNK
;
A
#
# COMPACT_ATOMS: atom_id res chain seq x y z
N SER A 1 5.78 5.69 6.65
CA SER A 1 6.91 6.60 6.92
C SER A 1 8.00 5.86 7.67
N ASP A 2 9.24 6.34 7.61
CA ASP A 2 10.38 5.73 8.34
C ASP A 2 10.14 5.70 9.84
N LEU A 3 9.48 6.71 10.35
CA LEU A 3 9.14 6.82 11.76
C LEU A 3 8.19 5.69 12.21
N SER A 4 7.14 5.41 11.44
CA SER A 4 6.23 4.30 11.75
C SER A 4 6.97 2.95 11.78
N PHE A 5 7.92 2.75 10.85
CA PHE A 5 8.74 1.55 10.83
C PHE A 5 9.65 1.42 12.06
N GLU A 6 10.29 2.49 12.50
CA GLU A 6 11.14 2.48 13.70
C GLU A 6 10.32 2.21 14.98
N TYR A 7 9.08 2.72 15.06
CA TYR A 7 8.16 2.36 16.15
C TYR A 7 7.83 0.87 16.14
N ILE A 8 7.43 0.32 14.99
CA ILE A 8 7.14 -1.11 14.83
C ILE A 8 8.35 -1.95 15.23
N LYS A 9 9.54 -1.58 14.76
CA LYS A 9 10.79 -2.27 15.08
C LYS A 9 11.10 -2.24 16.58
N THR A 10 10.89 -1.11 17.23
CA THR A 10 11.08 -0.97 18.67
C THR A 10 10.11 -1.85 19.45
N PHE A 11 8.85 -1.91 19.00
CA PHE A 11 7.79 -2.66 19.66
C PHE A 11 7.95 -4.18 19.52
N LEU A 12 8.24 -4.68 18.33
CA LEU A 12 8.45 -6.10 18.07
C LEU A 12 9.80 -6.62 18.62
N GLY A 13 10.74 -5.70 18.86
CA GLY A 13 12.02 -6.00 19.48
C GLY A 13 12.86 -7.02 18.71
N LYS A 14 13.70 -7.77 19.45
CA LYS A 14 14.62 -8.76 18.86
C LYS A 14 13.95 -10.03 18.32
N LYS A 15 12.63 -10.14 18.45
CA LYS A 15 11.85 -11.34 18.05
C LYS A 15 11.48 -11.37 16.57
N ALA A 16 11.65 -10.27 15.85
CA ALA A 16 11.32 -10.19 14.44
C ALA A 16 12.46 -9.57 13.64
N HIS A 17 12.81 -10.17 12.52
CA HIS A 17 13.71 -9.60 11.53
C HIS A 17 12.92 -8.71 10.59
N LEU A 18 12.79 -7.43 10.95
CA LEU A 18 12.06 -6.48 10.13
C LEU A 18 12.96 -5.87 9.08
N LYS A 19 12.55 -5.97 7.83
CA LYS A 19 13.12 -5.25 6.70
C LYS A 19 12.02 -4.43 6.05
N LYS A 20 12.20 -3.11 6.02
CA LYS A 20 11.29 -2.22 5.30
C LYS A 20 11.59 -2.31 3.80
N ILE A 21 10.54 -2.50 3.02
CA ILE A 21 10.56 -2.38 1.57
C ILE A 21 9.55 -1.28 1.24
N THR A 22 9.98 -0.27 0.51
CA THR A 22 9.09 0.78 0.00
C THR A 22 9.06 0.74 -1.51
N SER A 23 7.91 1.03 -2.07
CA SER A 23 7.71 1.14 -3.50
C SER A 23 6.92 2.40 -3.81
N GLY A 24 7.26 3.03 -4.91
CA GLY A 24 6.66 4.27 -5.34
C GLY A 24 7.34 5.51 -4.78
N VAL A 25 6.83 6.64 -5.21
CA VAL A 25 7.19 7.97 -4.72
C VAL A 25 6.20 8.35 -3.62
N GLU A 26 6.58 9.24 -2.73
CA GLU A 26 5.61 9.87 -1.82
C GLU A 26 4.44 10.43 -2.64
N ASP A 27 3.24 10.32 -2.08
CA ASP A 27 2.00 10.82 -2.69
C ASP A 27 1.60 10.10 -4.01
N SER A 28 2.01 8.84 -4.16
CA SER A 28 1.66 8.04 -5.33
C SER A 28 0.31 7.36 -5.23
N THR A 29 -0.33 7.18 -6.40
CA THR A 29 -1.60 6.43 -6.53
C THR A 29 -1.37 4.93 -6.66
N SER A 30 -2.44 4.15 -6.50
CA SER A 30 -2.41 2.69 -6.75
C SER A 30 -2.03 2.34 -8.19
N ILE A 31 -2.27 3.24 -9.16
CA ILE A 31 -1.86 3.02 -10.56
C ILE A 31 -0.33 2.88 -10.64
N LEU A 32 0.42 3.83 -10.07
CA LEU A 32 1.87 3.76 -10.03
C LEU A 32 2.34 2.58 -9.15
N GLY A 33 1.69 2.37 -8.01
CA GLY A 33 1.96 1.24 -7.13
C GLY A 33 1.84 -0.11 -7.85
N ASN A 34 0.83 -0.28 -8.69
CA ASN A 34 0.63 -1.50 -9.49
C ASN A 34 1.74 -1.71 -10.53
N ILE A 35 2.17 -0.63 -11.19
CA ILE A 35 3.28 -0.69 -12.17
C ILE A 35 4.57 -1.17 -11.49
N LEU A 36 4.87 -0.66 -10.31
CA LEU A 36 6.12 -0.93 -9.60
C LEU A 36 6.08 -2.19 -8.73
N LEU A 37 4.89 -2.73 -8.45
CA LEU A 37 4.65 -3.80 -7.48
C LEU A 37 5.60 -5.00 -7.65
N LYS A 38 5.68 -5.54 -8.84
CA LYS A 38 6.47 -6.76 -9.11
C LYS A 38 7.96 -6.52 -8.92
N ARG A 39 8.46 -5.38 -9.42
CA ARG A 39 9.88 -5.03 -9.35
C ARG A 39 10.31 -4.69 -7.92
N ASP A 40 9.56 -3.84 -7.24
CA ASP A 40 10.01 -3.20 -6.02
C ASP A 40 9.58 -3.96 -4.76
N VAL A 41 8.45 -4.66 -4.81
CA VAL A 41 7.87 -5.32 -3.64
C VAL A 41 7.92 -6.84 -3.75
N LEU A 42 7.22 -7.43 -4.74
CA LEU A 42 7.05 -8.89 -4.79
C LEU A 42 8.38 -9.63 -5.04
N SER A 43 9.31 -9.02 -5.80
CA SER A 43 10.67 -9.56 -5.99
C SER A 43 11.45 -9.73 -4.67
N LYS A 44 11.06 -9.04 -3.61
CA LYS A 44 11.70 -9.13 -2.29
C LYS A 44 11.03 -10.16 -1.36
N LYS A 45 9.99 -10.84 -1.84
CA LYS A 45 9.23 -11.87 -1.11
C LYS A 45 8.82 -11.42 0.30
N PRO A 46 8.04 -10.33 0.45
CA PRO A 46 7.63 -9.83 1.76
C PRO A 46 6.68 -10.81 2.45
N ASP A 47 6.70 -10.87 3.77
CA ASP A 47 5.74 -11.65 4.57
C ASP A 47 4.41 -10.91 4.77
N ILE A 48 4.46 -9.57 4.76
CA ILE A 48 3.29 -8.70 4.91
C ILE A 48 3.38 -7.49 3.98
N ILE A 49 2.25 -7.11 3.40
CA ILE A 49 2.12 -5.95 2.51
C ILE A 49 1.03 -5.05 3.06
N PHE A 50 1.36 -3.80 3.39
CA PHE A 50 0.40 -2.76 3.73
C PHE A 50 0.13 -1.88 2.51
N LEU A 51 -1.14 -1.74 2.12
CA LEU A 51 -1.58 -0.92 0.99
C LEU A 51 -2.14 0.40 1.53
N ASP A 52 -1.44 1.50 1.28
CA ASP A 52 -1.79 2.84 1.76
C ASP A 52 -1.93 3.82 0.58
N TYR A 53 -3.09 3.81 -0.06
CA TYR A 53 -3.43 4.67 -1.21
C TYR A 53 -4.65 5.56 -0.94
N ALA A 54 -5.22 5.48 0.24
CA ALA A 54 -6.53 6.01 0.55
C ALA A 54 -6.65 7.54 0.45
N VAL A 55 -5.55 8.27 0.58
CA VAL A 55 -5.52 9.73 0.50
C VAL A 55 -5.33 10.21 -0.93
N PHE A 56 -4.55 9.50 -1.73
CA PHE A 56 -4.12 9.95 -3.06
C PHE A 56 -4.95 9.39 -4.21
N ASP A 57 -5.53 8.20 -4.04
CA ASP A 57 -6.40 7.63 -5.05
C ASP A 57 -7.72 8.40 -5.17
N THR A 58 -8.20 8.45 -6.40
CA THR A 58 -9.55 8.94 -6.72
C THR A 58 -10.46 7.76 -7.03
N PRO A 59 -11.79 7.86 -6.80
CA PRO A 59 -12.72 6.77 -7.05
C PRO A 59 -13.06 6.59 -8.54
N ASN A 60 -12.07 6.75 -9.43
CA ASN A 60 -12.20 6.48 -10.86
C ASN A 60 -11.95 5.01 -11.18
N GLN A 61 -12.25 4.62 -12.41
CA GLN A 61 -12.13 3.23 -12.85
C GLN A 61 -10.68 2.73 -12.78
N ASP A 62 -9.71 3.55 -13.20
CA ASP A 62 -8.31 3.15 -13.28
C ASP A 62 -7.71 2.86 -11.89
N CYS A 63 -8.01 3.71 -10.90
CA CYS A 63 -7.58 3.47 -9.52
C CYS A 63 -8.26 2.23 -8.92
N ARG A 64 -9.55 2.01 -9.19
CA ARG A 64 -10.28 0.81 -8.74
C ARG A 64 -9.64 -0.47 -9.27
N GLU A 65 -9.38 -0.50 -10.57
CA GLU A 65 -8.77 -1.65 -11.25
C GLU A 65 -7.32 -1.87 -10.83
N ALA A 66 -6.54 -0.80 -10.70
CA ALA A 66 -5.15 -0.88 -10.24
C ALA A 66 -5.06 -1.38 -8.80
N PHE A 67 -5.93 -0.89 -7.92
CA PHE A 67 -5.97 -1.33 -6.52
C PHE A 67 -6.33 -2.81 -6.40
N GLU A 68 -7.34 -3.28 -7.13
CA GLU A 68 -7.67 -4.71 -7.20
C GLU A 68 -6.50 -5.53 -7.76
N ALA A 69 -5.83 -5.02 -8.81
CA ALA A 69 -4.71 -5.71 -9.42
C ALA A 69 -3.52 -5.88 -8.46
N ILE A 70 -3.22 -4.87 -7.64
CA ILE A 70 -2.21 -4.97 -6.57
C ILE A 70 -2.56 -6.11 -5.62
N ILE A 71 -3.79 -6.16 -5.15
CA ILE A 71 -4.27 -7.20 -4.22
C ILE A 71 -4.11 -8.58 -4.86
N ARG A 72 -4.61 -8.78 -6.06
CA ARG A 72 -4.57 -10.07 -6.74
C ARG A 72 -3.15 -10.55 -7.03
N ASN A 73 -2.29 -9.66 -7.53
CA ASN A 73 -0.89 -9.98 -7.78
C ASN A 73 -0.15 -10.32 -6.49
N SER A 74 -0.47 -9.64 -5.37
CA SER A 74 0.10 -9.93 -4.07
C SER A 74 -0.36 -11.29 -3.53
N LEU A 75 -1.66 -11.59 -3.62
CA LEU A 75 -2.23 -12.87 -3.18
C LEU A 75 -1.77 -14.05 -4.03
N ALA A 76 -1.42 -13.82 -5.28
CA ALA A 76 -0.88 -14.84 -6.20
C ALA A 76 0.64 -15.03 -6.04
N CYS A 77 1.30 -14.28 -5.16
CA CYS A 77 2.73 -14.42 -4.95
C CYS A 77 3.06 -15.74 -4.25
N GLU A 78 4.13 -16.40 -4.70
CA GLU A 78 4.53 -17.73 -4.24
C GLU A 78 4.72 -17.84 -2.71
N ASN A 79 5.22 -16.77 -2.08
CA ASN A 79 5.38 -16.71 -0.62
C ASN A 79 4.09 -16.34 0.12
N GLU A 80 2.99 -16.12 -0.59
CA GLU A 80 1.65 -15.84 -0.02
C GLU A 80 1.67 -14.77 1.09
N PRO A 81 2.08 -13.53 0.82
CA PRO A 81 2.15 -12.50 1.84
C PRO A 81 0.78 -12.20 2.43
N GLN A 82 0.76 -11.78 3.69
CA GLN A 82 -0.44 -11.18 4.28
C GLN A 82 -0.65 -9.80 3.68
N VAL A 83 -1.78 -9.60 3.01
CA VAL A 83 -2.16 -8.28 2.46
C VAL A 83 -3.09 -7.58 3.44
N VAL A 84 -2.79 -6.33 3.76
CA VAL A 84 -3.54 -5.49 4.71
C VAL A 84 -3.81 -4.14 4.08
N ILE A 85 -5.04 -3.68 4.13
CA ILE A 85 -5.43 -2.37 3.62
C ILE A 85 -5.36 -1.36 4.76
N LEU A 86 -4.63 -0.27 4.56
CA LEU A 86 -4.54 0.87 5.46
C LEU A 86 -5.34 2.03 4.88
N LEU A 87 -6.42 2.40 5.54
CA LEU A 87 -7.26 3.52 5.14
C LEU A 87 -6.92 4.74 5.98
N ASN A 88 -5.97 5.54 5.50
CA ASN A 88 -5.67 6.85 6.05
C ASN A 88 -6.75 7.87 5.66
N THR A 89 -6.80 8.98 6.38
CA THR A 89 -7.72 10.09 6.14
C THR A 89 -6.95 11.39 5.91
N ASN A 90 -7.60 12.35 5.29
CA ASN A 90 -7.11 13.73 5.20
C ASN A 90 -7.22 14.44 6.57
N SER A 91 -6.56 15.59 6.68
CA SER A 91 -6.54 16.42 7.91
C SER A 91 -7.92 16.98 8.33
N ASP A 92 -8.89 16.99 7.42
CA ASP A 92 -10.28 17.35 7.67
C ASP A 92 -11.19 16.15 8.00
N GLY A 93 -10.60 14.94 8.05
CA GLY A 93 -11.33 13.69 8.27
C GLY A 93 -12.03 13.14 7.04
N SER A 94 -11.94 13.84 5.91
CA SER A 94 -12.49 13.32 4.66
C SER A 94 -11.63 12.17 4.12
N TYR A 95 -12.28 11.27 3.41
CA TYR A 95 -11.62 10.20 2.68
C TYR A 95 -12.44 9.77 1.47
N LYS A 96 -11.76 9.29 0.45
CA LYS A 96 -12.37 8.86 -0.82
C LYS A 96 -12.29 7.33 -0.98
N GLN A 97 -12.52 6.60 0.11
CA GLN A 97 -12.05 5.23 0.29
C GLN A 97 -13.11 4.14 0.12
N ASP A 98 -14.36 4.50 -0.15
CA ASP A 98 -15.47 3.52 -0.20
C ASP A 98 -15.15 2.32 -1.10
N PHE A 99 -14.50 2.55 -2.24
CA PHE A 99 -14.16 1.47 -3.14
C PHE A 99 -13.07 0.55 -2.59
N MET A 100 -12.07 1.09 -1.85
CA MET A 100 -11.00 0.28 -1.25
C MET A 100 -11.54 -0.62 -0.15
N GLU A 101 -12.48 -0.10 0.65
CA GLU A 101 -13.17 -0.89 1.66
C GLU A 101 -14.02 -1.98 1.01
N GLN A 102 -14.75 -1.68 -0.07
CA GLN A 102 -15.52 -2.65 -0.82
C GLN A 102 -14.64 -3.78 -1.39
N VAL A 103 -13.52 -3.41 -2.03
CA VAL A 103 -12.56 -4.39 -2.55
C VAL A 103 -11.97 -5.22 -1.41
N GLY A 104 -11.55 -4.58 -0.31
CA GLY A 104 -11.01 -5.28 0.85
C GLY A 104 -11.98 -6.29 1.45
N ARG A 105 -13.24 -5.92 1.61
CA ARG A 105 -14.31 -6.82 2.08
C ARG A 105 -14.58 -7.96 1.10
N TYR A 106 -14.60 -7.68 -0.20
CA TYR A 106 -14.79 -8.68 -1.24
C TYR A 106 -13.71 -9.76 -1.21
N TYR A 107 -12.44 -9.36 -0.99
CA TYR A 107 -11.30 -10.28 -0.85
C TYR A 107 -11.09 -10.77 0.58
N ASN A 108 -11.99 -10.47 1.51
CA ASN A 108 -11.89 -10.84 2.94
C ASN A 108 -10.53 -10.48 3.55
N LEU A 109 -10.03 -9.29 3.22
CA LEU A 109 -8.74 -8.79 3.71
C LEU A 109 -8.91 -7.97 4.99
N PRO A 110 -7.90 -7.99 5.87
CA PRO A 110 -7.84 -7.07 7.00
C PRO A 110 -7.81 -5.61 6.52
N ILE A 111 -8.61 -4.78 7.19
CA ILE A 111 -8.69 -3.34 6.93
C ILE A 111 -8.40 -2.61 8.23
N ILE A 112 -7.39 -1.75 8.22
CA ILE A 112 -7.09 -0.82 9.31
C ILE A 112 -7.59 0.56 8.88
N ASN A 113 -8.70 1.01 9.47
CA ASN A 113 -9.28 2.32 9.18
C ASN A 113 -8.87 3.31 10.25
N VAL A 114 -7.97 4.23 9.89
CA VAL A 114 -7.43 5.25 10.81
C VAL A 114 -8.51 6.25 11.22
N ALA A 115 -9.37 6.67 10.28
CA ALA A 115 -10.48 7.58 10.58
C ALA A 115 -11.38 7.01 11.67
N THR A 116 -11.80 5.75 11.52
CA THR A 116 -12.63 5.05 12.51
C THR A 116 -11.92 4.90 13.85
N ALA A 117 -10.60 4.70 13.85
CA ALA A 117 -9.84 4.54 15.08
C ALA A 117 -9.73 5.85 15.90
N ILE A 118 -9.62 7.00 15.23
CA ILE A 118 -9.49 8.30 15.92
C ILE A 118 -10.84 9.00 16.15
N GLN A 119 -11.89 8.61 15.44
CA GLN A 119 -13.20 9.26 15.50
C GLN A 119 -13.82 9.35 16.91
N PRO A 120 -13.71 8.35 17.80
CA PRO A 120 -14.22 8.47 19.17
C PRO A 120 -13.59 9.61 19.97
N GLU A 121 -12.29 9.88 19.77
CA GLU A 121 -11.59 10.98 20.42
C GLU A 121 -12.04 12.34 19.89
N ILE A 122 -12.25 12.42 18.57
CA ILE A 122 -12.76 13.63 17.90
C ILE A 122 -14.19 13.93 18.33
N SER A 123 -15.08 12.93 18.24
CA SER A 123 -16.52 13.09 18.56
C SER A 123 -16.76 13.45 20.01
N SER A 124 -15.91 13.01 20.93
CA SER A 124 -16.01 13.35 22.37
C SER A 124 -15.38 14.71 22.71
N GLY A 125 -14.79 15.40 21.74
CA GLY A 125 -14.09 16.68 21.97
C GLY A 125 -12.74 16.53 22.68
N ARG A 126 -12.23 15.30 22.92
CA ARG A 126 -10.92 15.07 23.56
C ARG A 126 -9.76 15.33 22.62
N ALA A 127 -10.00 15.32 21.31
CA ALA A 127 -9.02 15.65 20.29
C ALA A 127 -9.67 16.39 19.12
N SER A 128 -8.83 17.03 18.30
CA SER A 128 -9.19 17.53 16.98
C SER A 128 -8.28 16.90 15.93
N PHE A 129 -8.59 17.01 14.65
CA PHE A 129 -7.73 16.51 13.59
C PHE A 129 -6.33 17.12 13.61
N SER A 130 -6.17 18.38 14.01
CA SER A 130 -4.87 19.04 14.18
C SER A 130 -3.94 18.37 15.21
N LYS A 131 -4.48 17.51 16.10
CA LYS A 131 -3.65 16.70 17.00
C LYS A 131 -2.88 15.63 16.24
N PHE A 132 -3.38 15.17 15.09
CA PHE A 132 -2.83 14.07 14.30
C PHE A 132 -2.15 14.53 13.02
N TYR A 133 -2.52 15.73 12.52
CA TYR A 133 -2.09 16.24 11.22
C TYR A 133 -1.44 17.61 11.35
N THR A 134 -0.52 17.90 10.44
CA THR A 134 0.05 19.23 10.21
C THR A 134 -0.92 20.09 9.40
N GLU A 135 -0.65 21.39 9.31
CA GLU A 135 -1.47 22.34 8.52
C GLU A 135 -1.50 21.99 7.02
N ASP A 136 -0.42 21.40 6.49
CA ASP A 136 -0.33 20.90 5.12
C ASP A 136 -0.98 19.51 4.91
N GLY A 137 -1.68 19.00 5.93
CA GLY A 137 -2.47 17.78 5.84
C GLY A 137 -1.71 16.47 6.00
N LYS A 138 -0.41 16.51 6.29
CA LYS A 138 0.40 15.32 6.55
C LYS A 138 0.28 14.87 8.00
N LEU A 139 0.45 13.58 8.24
CA LEU A 139 0.54 13.09 9.61
C LEU A 139 1.71 13.73 10.35
N ASN A 140 1.42 14.39 11.47
CA ASN A 140 2.44 14.87 12.39
C ASN A 140 3.04 13.71 13.21
N GLU A 141 3.95 14.01 14.12
CA GLU A 141 4.61 12.99 14.96
C GLU A 141 3.60 12.13 15.74
N TYR A 142 2.60 12.77 16.37
CA TYR A 142 1.57 12.06 17.13
C TYR A 142 0.68 11.18 16.24
N GLY A 143 0.34 11.68 15.04
CA GLY A 143 -0.41 10.93 14.02
C GLY A 143 0.35 9.70 13.55
N LYS A 144 1.64 9.85 13.25
CA LYS A 144 2.51 8.73 12.85
C LYS A 144 2.63 7.67 13.94
N GLN A 145 2.78 8.08 15.21
CA GLN A 145 2.78 7.16 16.35
C GLN A 145 1.45 6.43 16.51
N THR A 146 0.34 7.12 16.26
CA THR A 146 -0.99 6.51 16.33
C THR A 146 -1.16 5.44 15.26
N VAL A 147 -0.81 5.73 14.02
CA VAL A 147 -0.83 4.75 12.93
C VAL A 147 0.10 3.57 13.25
N ALA A 148 1.32 3.82 13.73
CA ALA A 148 2.24 2.76 14.12
C ALA A 148 1.65 1.82 15.17
N LYS A 149 0.98 2.36 16.20
CA LYS A 149 0.30 1.54 17.21
C LYS A 149 -0.83 0.70 16.65
N LEU A 150 -1.57 1.20 15.67
CA LEU A 150 -2.62 0.41 14.99
C LEU A 150 -2.00 -0.76 14.21
N LEU A 151 -0.90 -0.51 13.49
CA LEU A 151 -0.16 -1.55 12.76
C LEU A 151 0.44 -2.58 13.73
N ASP A 152 1.04 -2.15 14.83
CA ASP A 152 1.58 -3.02 15.87
C ASP A 152 0.53 -3.94 16.47
N ASN A 153 -0.62 -3.38 16.83
CA ASN A 153 -1.74 -4.15 17.37
C ASN A 153 -2.22 -5.21 16.37
N TYR A 154 -2.31 -4.84 15.09
CA TYR A 154 -2.66 -5.78 14.04
C TYR A 154 -1.63 -6.92 13.93
N ILE A 155 -0.34 -6.61 13.84
CA ILE A 155 0.72 -7.61 13.72
C ILE A 155 0.72 -8.55 14.92
N LEU A 156 0.55 -8.02 16.14
CA LEU A 156 0.47 -8.84 17.35
C LEU A 156 -0.73 -9.79 17.36
N GLN A 157 -1.88 -9.33 16.90
CA GLN A 157 -3.06 -10.17 16.82
C GLN A 157 -2.92 -11.22 15.71
N ALA A 158 -2.44 -10.80 14.54
CA ALA A 158 -2.19 -11.71 13.42
C ALA A 158 -1.17 -12.80 13.76
N SER A 159 -0.13 -12.48 14.52
CA SER A 159 0.89 -13.45 14.93
C SER A 159 0.38 -14.57 15.85
N LYS A 160 -0.77 -14.36 16.50
CA LYS A 160 -1.43 -15.37 17.35
C LYS A 160 -2.33 -16.31 16.56
N ASN A 161 -2.73 -15.91 15.36
CA ASN A 161 -3.63 -16.68 14.51
C ASN A 161 -2.83 -17.53 13.53
N LYS A 162 -3.25 -18.77 13.34
CA LYS A 162 -2.68 -19.60 12.27
C LYS A 162 -3.21 -19.10 10.93
N LYS A 163 -2.36 -19.08 9.90
CA LYS A 163 -2.76 -18.79 8.53
C LYS A 163 -3.83 -19.79 8.08
N ASP A 164 -4.93 -19.29 7.56
CA ASP A 164 -5.93 -20.14 6.92
C ASP A 164 -5.42 -20.57 5.55
N LYS A 165 -5.06 -21.84 5.45
CA LYS A 165 -4.57 -22.45 4.20
C LYS A 165 -5.68 -22.73 3.19
N SER A 166 -6.95 -22.56 3.59
CA SER A 166 -8.11 -22.82 2.73
C SER A 166 -8.57 -21.58 1.94
N TYR A 167 -7.87 -20.44 2.11
CA TYR A 167 -8.28 -19.21 1.42
C TYR A 167 -8.15 -19.36 -0.09
N ILE A 168 -9.28 -19.20 -0.77
CA ILE A 168 -9.36 -19.23 -2.23
C ILE A 168 -9.58 -17.79 -2.70
N VAL A 169 -8.69 -17.31 -3.57
CA VAL A 169 -8.81 -15.97 -4.16
C VAL A 169 -10.08 -15.89 -5.01
N PRO A 170 -11.01 -14.96 -4.68
CA PRO A 170 -12.26 -14.81 -5.44
C PRO A 170 -12.01 -14.46 -6.92
N GLN A 171 -13.04 -14.54 -7.74
CA GLN A 171 -13.00 -14.00 -9.10
C GLN A 171 -12.76 -12.48 -9.06
N MET A 172 -12.28 -11.92 -10.16
CA MET A 172 -12.07 -10.47 -10.25
C MET A 172 -13.41 -9.72 -10.08
N MET A 173 -13.40 -8.69 -9.24
CA MET A 173 -14.53 -7.78 -9.06
C MET A 173 -14.72 -6.94 -10.34
N TYR A 174 -13.62 -6.42 -10.90
CA TYR A 174 -13.60 -5.64 -12.16
C TYR A 174 -13.22 -6.56 -13.33
N ARG A 175 -14.18 -7.35 -13.82
CA ARG A 175 -13.96 -8.47 -14.75
C ARG A 175 -13.29 -8.12 -16.08
N ASN A 176 -13.43 -6.89 -16.55
CA ASN A 176 -12.85 -6.44 -17.81
C ASN A 176 -11.51 -5.72 -17.63
N SER A 177 -10.99 -5.69 -16.42
CA SER A 177 -9.73 -5.02 -16.14
C SER A 177 -8.54 -5.74 -16.75
N THR A 178 -7.65 -4.97 -17.36
CA THR A 178 -6.33 -5.43 -17.84
C THR A 178 -5.20 -5.02 -16.90
N SER A 179 -5.51 -4.29 -15.83
CA SER A 179 -4.53 -3.73 -14.89
C SER A 179 -3.68 -4.80 -14.18
N HIS A 180 -4.17 -6.03 -14.05
CA HIS A 180 -3.42 -7.15 -13.49
C HIS A 180 -2.28 -7.66 -14.41
N ASN A 181 -2.31 -7.31 -15.70
CA ASN A 181 -1.32 -7.71 -16.70
C ASN A 181 -0.25 -6.65 -16.96
N ILE A 182 -0.23 -5.55 -16.22
CA ILE A 182 0.76 -4.49 -16.39
C ILE A 182 2.16 -5.07 -16.17
N LYS A 183 3.05 -4.78 -17.12
CA LYS A 183 4.47 -5.11 -17.05
C LYS A 183 5.29 -3.84 -17.04
N PHE A 184 6.23 -3.77 -16.13
CA PHE A 184 7.25 -2.73 -16.18
C PHE A 184 8.28 -3.12 -17.25
N LEU A 185 8.48 -2.23 -18.21
CA LEU A 185 9.49 -2.39 -19.24
C LEU A 185 10.61 -1.38 -18.99
N ASP A 186 11.81 -1.85 -18.81
CA ASP A 186 13.04 -1.06 -18.70
C ASP A 186 14.01 -1.40 -19.83
N ALA A 187 15.12 -0.69 -19.91
CA ALA A 187 16.11 -0.89 -20.95
C ALA A 187 16.72 -2.30 -20.98
N GLN A 188 16.62 -3.05 -19.88
CA GLN A 188 17.16 -4.41 -19.79
C GLN A 188 16.21 -5.47 -20.35
N ASN A 189 14.90 -5.22 -20.29
CA ASN A 189 13.88 -6.18 -20.71
C ASN A 189 13.11 -5.77 -21.98
N ILE A 190 13.42 -4.61 -22.57
CA ILE A 190 12.98 -4.24 -23.90
C ILE A 190 13.96 -4.83 -24.91
N GLN A 191 13.56 -5.88 -25.61
CA GLN A 191 14.22 -6.23 -26.86
C GLN A 191 13.77 -5.23 -27.93
N SER A 192 14.69 -4.39 -28.37
CA SER A 192 14.42 -3.48 -29.49
C SER A 192 14.15 -4.27 -30.74
N VAL A 193 12.90 -4.23 -31.20
CA VAL A 193 12.48 -4.90 -32.43
C VAL A 193 12.70 -4.00 -33.65
N ASN A 194 13.05 -2.72 -33.45
CA ASN A 194 13.31 -1.78 -34.52
C ASN A 194 14.44 -0.83 -34.20
N ASP A 195 15.37 -0.75 -35.10
CA ASP A 195 16.45 0.23 -35.23
C ASP A 195 15.94 1.66 -35.52
N GLY A 196 14.78 1.99 -34.99
CA GLY A 196 14.19 3.32 -35.13
C GLY A 196 14.96 4.37 -34.35
N SER A 197 15.50 5.36 -35.06
CA SER A 197 16.31 6.47 -34.59
C SER A 197 15.67 7.38 -33.52
N TYR A 198 14.52 7.05 -32.97
CA TYR A 198 13.73 7.89 -32.06
C TYR A 198 14.13 7.79 -30.59
N PHE A 199 14.94 6.80 -30.20
CA PHE A 199 15.35 6.61 -28.81
C PHE A 199 16.89 6.51 -28.65
N ARG A 200 17.60 7.50 -29.19
CA ARG A 200 19.02 7.70 -28.87
C ARG A 200 19.16 8.72 -27.76
N GLY A 201 18.92 8.32 -26.53
CA GLY A 201 19.21 9.13 -25.37
C GLY A 201 19.65 8.24 -24.22
N LYS A 202 20.75 8.58 -23.57
CA LYS A 202 20.98 8.10 -22.22
C LYS A 202 19.92 8.72 -21.34
N THR A 203 19.02 7.90 -20.82
CA THR A 203 17.99 8.31 -19.87
C THR A 203 18.45 7.99 -18.45
N GLU A 204 19.70 8.27 -18.13
CA GLU A 204 20.17 8.25 -16.76
C GLU A 204 19.74 9.54 -16.11
N ASN A 205 18.83 9.48 -15.17
CA ASN A 205 18.62 10.54 -14.21
C ASN A 205 18.71 9.96 -12.78
N GLU A 206 18.81 10.84 -11.79
CA GLU A 206 18.95 10.42 -10.38
C GLU A 206 17.75 9.63 -9.86
N ASP A 207 16.56 9.88 -10.42
CA ASP A 207 15.31 9.20 -10.00
C ASP A 207 15.16 7.79 -10.60
N PHE A 208 15.89 7.52 -11.69
CA PHE A 208 15.82 6.25 -12.41
C PHE A 208 17.20 5.74 -12.83
N PRO A 209 18.06 5.39 -11.87
CA PRO A 209 19.37 4.81 -12.18
C PRO A 209 19.18 3.44 -12.87
N ASN A 210 19.97 3.17 -13.88
CA ASN A 210 19.99 1.91 -14.65
C ASN A 210 18.85 1.71 -15.66
N LYS A 211 18.51 2.74 -16.39
CA LYS A 211 17.62 2.64 -17.54
C LYS A 211 18.32 2.77 -18.86
#